data_9657d2af87687b69be335d18148ca2b9
#
_entry.id   9657d2af87687b69be335d18148ca2b9
#
_cell.length_a   1.000
_cell.length_b   1.000
_cell.length_c   1.000
_cell.angle_alpha   90.00
_cell.angle_beta   90.00
_cell.angle_gamma   90.00
#
_symmetry.space_group_name_H-M   'P 1'
#
loop_
_entity.id
_entity.type
_entity.pdbx_description
1 polymer ?
#
loop_
_entity_poly.entity_id
_entity_poly.type
_entity_poly.pdbx_seq_one_letter_code
_entity_poly.pdbx_strand_id
1 'polypeptide(L)'
;MKKLIISCDDLGISKETNLGIRECLDKGVATSSSIIANGKFYDHALENVINQTPNNFYGLHLNLTEGKALNKNNTNIICDKNNEFKISARKYFLLNFYKSNNNLENAVYKELKDQIKKVLSDGIKLSHFDSHEHIHHSPWLFKIITVLGKEFKINKIRFVNEKIILKTYFKDMFYKLMTLNYLKHL
;
A
#
# COMPACT_ATOMS: atom_id res chain seq x y z
N MET A 1 -10.48 16.62 -22.19
CA MET A 1 -10.85 17.00 -20.82
C MET A 1 -9.81 16.42 -19.88
N LYS A 2 -9.16 17.24 -19.03
CA LYS A 2 -8.20 16.76 -18.02
C LYS A 2 -8.98 16.16 -16.85
N LYS A 3 -8.57 14.99 -16.35
CA LYS A 3 -9.16 14.34 -15.18
C LYS A 3 -8.17 14.44 -14.03
N LEU A 4 -8.67 14.71 -12.80
CA LEU A 4 -7.91 14.78 -11.58
C LEU A 4 -8.40 13.68 -10.63
N ILE A 5 -7.49 12.94 -10.03
CA ILE A 5 -7.75 12.00 -8.94
C ILE A 5 -7.14 12.59 -7.69
N ILE A 6 -7.95 12.77 -6.65
CA ILE A 6 -7.51 13.15 -5.31
C ILE A 6 -7.78 11.95 -4.41
N SER A 7 -6.70 11.33 -3.91
CA SER A 7 -6.76 10.14 -3.05
C SER A 7 -6.38 10.48 -1.62
N CYS A 8 -7.15 9.98 -0.66
CA CYS A 8 -6.81 10.01 0.75
C CYS A 8 -6.19 8.66 1.14
N ASP A 9 -4.97 8.69 1.65
CA ASP A 9 -4.24 7.50 2.06
C ASP A 9 -4.56 7.13 3.54
N ASP A 10 -4.13 5.95 3.99
CA ASP A 10 -4.17 5.48 5.37
C ASP A 10 -5.57 5.25 5.98
N LEU A 11 -6.59 4.96 5.18
CA LEU A 11 -7.90 4.58 5.69
C LEU A 11 -7.81 3.29 6.51
N GLY A 12 -8.16 3.36 7.78
CA GLY A 12 -8.07 2.24 8.73
C GLY A 12 -6.94 2.37 9.77
N ILE A 13 -6.08 3.40 9.67
CA ILE A 13 -4.95 3.57 10.61
C ILE A 13 -5.41 4.13 11.97
N SER A 14 -6.28 5.14 11.99
CA SER A 14 -6.87 5.74 13.20
C SER A 14 -8.33 6.13 12.99
N LYS A 15 -9.07 6.37 14.08
CA LYS A 15 -10.45 6.87 14.00
C LYS A 15 -10.50 8.28 13.42
N GLU A 16 -9.57 9.13 13.83
CA GLU A 16 -9.47 10.53 13.41
C GLU A 16 -9.18 10.60 11.91
N THR A 17 -8.23 9.78 11.41
CA THR A 17 -7.95 9.68 9.98
C THR A 17 -9.19 9.21 9.21
N ASN A 18 -9.88 8.18 9.70
CA ASN A 18 -11.10 7.68 9.08
C ASN A 18 -12.18 8.77 8.96
N LEU A 19 -12.42 9.53 10.03
CA LEU A 19 -13.42 10.62 10.03
C LEU A 19 -13.02 11.75 9.08
N GLY A 20 -11.75 12.15 9.06
CA GLY A 20 -11.24 13.15 8.12
C GLY A 20 -11.38 12.71 6.66
N ILE A 21 -11.07 11.43 6.35
CA ILE A 21 -11.27 10.87 5.02
C ILE A 21 -12.75 10.86 4.65
N ARG A 22 -13.63 10.45 5.58
CA ARG A 22 -15.07 10.50 5.36
C ARG A 22 -15.54 11.90 4.97
N GLU A 23 -15.12 12.92 5.71
CA GLU A 23 -15.48 14.30 5.41
C GLU A 23 -15.01 14.74 4.02
N CYS A 24 -13.78 14.37 3.63
CA CYS A 24 -13.25 14.69 2.29
C CYS A 24 -14.04 14.02 1.17
N LEU A 25 -14.47 12.76 1.36
CA LEU A 25 -15.27 12.03 0.39
C LEU A 25 -16.71 12.59 0.29
N ASP A 26 -17.35 12.88 1.42
CA ASP A 26 -18.71 13.42 1.48
C ASP A 26 -18.80 14.83 0.86
N LYS A 27 -17.77 15.66 1.05
CA LYS A 27 -17.69 16.99 0.45
C LYS A 27 -17.24 16.99 -1.01
N GLY A 28 -16.91 15.83 -1.57
CA GLY A 28 -16.44 15.69 -2.94
C GLY A 28 -15.05 16.29 -3.21
N VAL A 29 -14.27 16.56 -2.16
CA VAL A 29 -12.88 17.02 -2.26
C VAL A 29 -11.98 15.87 -2.71
N ALA A 30 -12.17 14.68 -2.13
CA ALA A 30 -11.49 13.45 -2.55
C ALA A 30 -12.42 12.59 -3.43
N THR A 31 -11.81 11.87 -4.37
CA THR A 31 -12.50 10.96 -5.29
C THR A 31 -12.14 9.51 -5.04
N SER A 32 -11.15 9.26 -4.20
CA SER A 32 -10.60 7.95 -3.91
C SER A 32 -10.02 7.91 -2.50
N SER A 33 -9.93 6.72 -1.93
CA SER A 33 -9.14 6.46 -0.73
C SER A 33 -8.49 5.09 -0.79
N SER A 34 -7.36 4.88 -0.11
CA SER A 34 -6.68 3.60 -0.03
C SER A 34 -6.68 3.05 1.40
N ILE A 35 -7.04 1.77 1.51
CA ILE A 35 -7.39 1.06 2.74
C ILE A 35 -6.19 0.28 3.25
N ILE A 36 -5.83 0.45 4.53
CA ILE A 36 -4.88 -0.41 5.23
C ILE A 36 -5.65 -1.61 5.83
N ALA A 37 -5.54 -2.77 5.19
CA ALA A 37 -6.28 -3.98 5.57
C ALA A 37 -5.94 -4.51 6.97
N ASN A 38 -4.71 -4.30 7.43
CA ASN A 38 -4.24 -4.65 8.77
C ASN A 38 -4.28 -3.48 9.75
N GLY A 39 -4.92 -2.37 9.39
CA GLY A 39 -5.03 -1.20 10.24
C GLY A 39 -5.81 -1.48 11.52
N LYS A 40 -5.36 -0.92 12.64
CA LYS A 40 -6.01 -1.11 13.96
C LYS A 40 -7.49 -0.68 13.96
N PHE A 41 -7.85 0.26 13.12
CA PHE A 41 -9.20 0.81 13.00
C PHE A 41 -9.86 0.49 11.65
N TYR A 42 -9.48 -0.66 11.07
CA TYR A 42 -10.06 -1.15 9.81
C TYR A 42 -11.58 -1.33 9.91
N ASP A 43 -12.07 -1.98 10.97
CA ASP A 43 -13.51 -2.22 11.15
C ASP A 43 -14.28 -0.89 11.28
N HIS A 44 -13.71 0.08 12.00
CA HIS A 44 -14.26 1.44 12.06
C HIS A 44 -14.27 2.12 10.67
N ALA A 45 -13.26 1.90 9.84
CA ALA A 45 -13.24 2.41 8.46
C ALA A 45 -14.34 1.77 7.61
N LEU A 46 -14.52 0.45 7.74
CA LEU A 46 -15.55 -0.29 7.02
C LEU A 46 -16.95 0.25 7.36
N GLU A 47 -17.28 0.35 8.65
CA GLU A 47 -18.61 0.76 9.11
C GLU A 47 -18.91 2.24 8.86
N ASN A 48 -17.97 3.12 9.15
CA ASN A 48 -18.20 4.56 9.20
C ASN A 48 -17.76 5.32 7.95
N VAL A 49 -16.99 4.70 7.06
CA VAL A 49 -16.54 5.33 5.81
C VAL A 49 -17.01 4.55 4.60
N ILE A 50 -16.52 3.32 4.41
CA ILE A 50 -16.71 2.57 3.18
C ILE A 50 -18.19 2.28 2.91
N ASN A 51 -18.89 1.74 3.90
CA ASN A 51 -20.32 1.42 3.79
C ASN A 51 -21.21 2.67 3.61
N GLN A 52 -20.71 3.83 4.02
CA GLN A 52 -21.43 5.09 3.92
C GLN A 52 -21.11 5.86 2.62
N THR A 53 -20.05 5.49 1.91
CA THR A 53 -19.62 6.15 0.67
C THR A 53 -19.37 5.13 -0.46
N PRO A 54 -20.34 4.26 -0.79
CA PRO A 54 -20.14 3.09 -1.66
C PRO A 54 -19.81 3.44 -3.11
N ASN A 55 -20.07 4.68 -3.54
CA ASN A 55 -19.82 5.14 -4.91
C ASN A 55 -18.39 5.66 -5.13
N ASN A 56 -17.56 5.71 -4.08
CA ASN A 56 -16.18 6.16 -4.20
C ASN A 56 -15.26 5.02 -4.66
N PHE A 57 -14.10 5.39 -5.17
CA PHE A 57 -13.07 4.43 -5.57
C PHE A 57 -12.18 4.08 -4.37
N TYR A 58 -12.08 2.80 -4.06
CA TYR A 58 -11.21 2.30 -3.00
C TYR A 58 -10.03 1.53 -3.58
N GLY A 59 -8.81 1.90 -3.17
CA GLY A 59 -7.58 1.15 -3.40
C GLY A 59 -7.19 0.34 -2.17
N LEU A 60 -6.25 -0.58 -2.34
CA LEU A 60 -5.58 -1.22 -1.22
C LEU A 60 -4.24 -0.56 -0.96
N HIS A 61 -4.09 0.02 0.23
CA HIS A 61 -2.85 0.59 0.75
C HIS A 61 -2.01 -0.53 1.37
N LEU A 62 -1.25 -1.23 0.51
CA LEU A 62 -0.41 -2.36 0.90
C LEU A 62 0.56 -1.96 2.02
N ASN A 63 0.54 -2.67 3.13
CA ASN A 63 1.31 -2.32 4.30
C ASN A 63 2.17 -3.50 4.79
N LEU A 64 3.47 -3.22 4.97
CA LEU A 64 4.46 -4.18 5.47
C LEU A 64 5.39 -3.52 6.52
N THR A 65 5.07 -2.32 6.97
CA THR A 65 5.98 -1.50 7.79
C THR A 65 5.38 -1.08 9.13
N GLU A 66 4.03 -1.08 9.25
CA GLU A 66 3.37 -0.60 10.46
C GLU A 66 2.27 -1.55 10.94
N GLY A 67 2.20 -1.74 12.27
CA GLY A 67 1.20 -2.57 12.93
C GLY A 67 1.44 -4.07 12.79
N LYS A 68 0.39 -4.86 12.96
CA LYS A 68 0.48 -6.33 12.97
C LYS A 68 0.16 -6.93 11.61
N ALA A 69 0.90 -7.98 11.25
CA ALA A 69 0.60 -8.76 10.07
C ALA A 69 -0.72 -9.54 10.23
N LEU A 70 -1.42 -9.74 9.12
CA LEU A 70 -2.61 -10.62 9.07
C LEU A 70 -2.21 -12.09 9.08
N ASN A 71 -1.11 -12.42 8.39
CA ASN A 71 -0.62 -13.80 8.29
C ASN A 71 0.21 -14.19 9.52
N LYS A 72 -0.37 -14.97 10.41
CA LYS A 72 0.30 -15.43 11.65
C LYS A 72 1.42 -16.45 11.42
N ASN A 73 1.47 -17.09 10.25
CA ASN A 73 2.44 -18.17 9.96
C ASN A 73 3.80 -17.63 9.47
N ASN A 74 3.93 -16.33 9.19
CA ASN A 74 5.13 -15.71 8.64
C ASN A 74 5.86 -14.79 9.64
N THR A 75 5.51 -14.86 10.91
CA THR A 75 5.88 -13.87 11.94
C THR A 75 7.39 -13.69 12.12
N ASN A 76 8.18 -14.77 12.00
CA ASN A 76 9.62 -14.68 12.26
C ASN A 76 10.45 -14.06 11.13
N ILE A 77 9.89 -13.90 9.95
CA ILE A 77 10.62 -13.38 8.77
C ILE A 77 10.40 -11.87 8.65
N ILE A 78 9.16 -11.42 8.60
CA ILE A 78 8.79 -10.02 8.37
C ILE A 78 8.32 -9.30 9.63
N CYS A 79 8.00 -10.05 10.70
CA CYS A 79 7.52 -9.54 11.98
C CYS A 79 8.42 -9.89 13.13
N ASP A 80 8.21 -9.24 14.25
CA ASP A 80 8.78 -9.57 15.56
C ASP A 80 7.93 -10.62 16.31
N LYS A 81 8.29 -10.88 17.58
CA LYS A 81 7.58 -11.81 18.47
C LYS A 81 6.13 -11.42 18.81
N ASN A 82 5.79 -10.16 18.62
CA ASN A 82 4.44 -9.62 18.86
C ASN A 82 3.59 -9.60 17.58
N ASN A 83 4.10 -10.16 16.48
CA ASN A 83 3.53 -10.12 15.15
C ASN A 83 3.49 -8.70 14.54
N GLU A 84 4.32 -7.76 15.00
CA GLU A 84 4.46 -6.44 14.45
C GLU A 84 5.53 -6.41 13.36
N PHE A 85 5.30 -5.67 12.27
CA PHE A 85 6.27 -5.55 11.20
C PHE A 85 7.58 -4.95 11.69
N LYS A 86 8.71 -5.60 11.34
CA LYS A 86 10.06 -5.20 11.79
C LYS A 86 10.97 -4.70 10.66
N ILE A 87 10.50 -4.74 9.42
CA ILE A 87 11.28 -4.35 8.25
C ILE A 87 10.85 -2.94 7.86
N SER A 88 11.78 -1.98 7.92
CA SER A 88 11.51 -0.60 7.52
C SER A 88 11.37 -0.46 6.00
N ALA A 89 10.68 0.59 5.55
CA ALA A 89 10.56 0.93 4.13
C ALA A 89 11.91 1.03 3.44
N ARG A 90 12.88 1.70 4.06
CA ARG A 90 14.26 1.80 3.53
C ARG A 90 14.87 0.42 3.24
N LYS A 91 14.65 -0.57 4.10
CA LYS A 91 15.19 -1.92 3.92
C LYS A 91 14.56 -2.62 2.73
N TYR A 92 13.25 -2.43 2.48
CA TYR A 92 12.59 -2.95 1.28
C TYR A 92 13.19 -2.38 0.00
N PHE A 93 13.56 -1.12 -0.04
CA PHE A 93 14.26 -0.53 -1.20
C PHE A 93 15.68 -1.11 -1.38
N LEU A 94 16.39 -1.38 -0.29
CA LEU A 94 17.73 -1.97 -0.35
C LEU A 94 17.75 -3.42 -0.81
N LEU A 95 16.65 -4.17 -0.67
CA LEU A 95 16.56 -5.58 -1.09
C LEU A 95 16.85 -5.80 -2.58
N ASN A 96 16.71 -4.76 -3.41
CA ASN A 96 17.08 -4.85 -4.83
C ASN A 96 18.56 -5.13 -5.07
N PHE A 97 19.42 -4.82 -4.10
CA PHE A 97 20.87 -4.99 -4.18
C PHE A 97 21.35 -6.31 -3.57
N TYR A 98 20.45 -7.06 -2.95
CA TYR A 98 20.80 -8.34 -2.31
C TYR A 98 20.28 -9.51 -3.14
N LYS A 99 20.97 -10.67 -3.00
CA LYS A 99 20.47 -11.93 -3.59
C LYS A 99 19.04 -12.19 -3.11
N SER A 100 18.20 -12.63 -4.04
CA SER A 100 16.83 -13.04 -3.75
C SER A 100 16.78 -14.03 -2.57
N ASN A 101 15.91 -13.76 -1.61
CA ASN A 101 15.62 -14.64 -0.49
C ASN A 101 14.21 -15.18 -0.65
N ASN A 102 14.09 -16.40 -1.18
CA ASN A 102 12.81 -17.03 -1.47
C ASN A 102 11.89 -17.09 -0.23
N ASN A 103 12.44 -17.23 0.97
CA ASN A 103 11.64 -17.24 2.20
C ASN A 103 11.03 -15.88 2.48
N LEU A 104 11.79 -14.79 2.28
CA LEU A 104 11.29 -13.42 2.45
C LEU A 104 10.26 -13.08 1.37
N GLU A 105 10.53 -13.43 0.11
CA GLU A 105 9.57 -13.21 -0.99
C GLU A 105 8.25 -13.92 -0.73
N ASN A 106 8.31 -15.17 -0.30
CA ASN A 106 7.11 -15.97 0.01
C ASN A 106 6.35 -15.42 1.22
N ALA A 107 7.07 -14.96 2.26
CA ALA A 107 6.45 -14.35 3.43
C ALA A 107 5.70 -13.05 3.07
N VAL A 108 6.33 -12.18 2.29
CA VAL A 108 5.72 -10.94 1.80
C VAL A 108 4.55 -11.22 0.87
N TYR A 109 4.71 -12.14 -0.08
CA TYR A 109 3.62 -12.52 -0.99
C TYR A 109 2.38 -13.00 -0.22
N LYS A 110 2.58 -13.89 0.78
CA LYS A 110 1.46 -14.41 1.59
C LYS A 110 0.78 -13.33 2.38
N GLU A 111 1.54 -12.44 3.03
CA GLU A 111 0.97 -11.33 3.79
C GLU A 111 0.14 -10.40 2.90
N LEU A 112 0.70 -9.95 1.77
CA LEU A 112 -0.02 -9.06 0.86
C LEU A 112 -1.24 -9.74 0.24
N LYS A 113 -1.16 -11.04 -0.03
CA LYS A 113 -2.29 -11.83 -0.49
C LYS A 113 -3.42 -11.87 0.55
N ASP A 114 -3.08 -12.01 1.83
CA ASP A 114 -4.07 -12.03 2.91
C ASP A 114 -4.71 -10.65 3.12
N GLN A 115 -3.94 -9.56 2.94
CA GLN A 115 -4.49 -8.20 2.94
C GLN A 115 -5.50 -8.00 1.81
N ILE A 116 -5.20 -8.45 0.59
CA ILE A 116 -6.13 -8.39 -0.55
C ILE A 116 -7.40 -9.21 -0.24
N LYS A 117 -7.22 -10.45 0.19
CA LYS A 117 -8.34 -11.36 0.49
C LYS A 117 -9.27 -10.80 1.55
N LYS A 118 -8.73 -10.21 2.63
CA LYS A 118 -9.54 -9.60 3.69
C LYS A 118 -10.46 -8.53 3.12
N VAL A 119 -9.92 -7.57 2.37
CA VAL A 119 -10.70 -6.47 1.83
C VAL A 119 -11.75 -6.95 0.82
N LEU A 120 -11.39 -7.92 -0.02
CA LEU A 120 -12.34 -8.53 -0.96
C LEU A 120 -13.44 -9.33 -0.26
N SER A 121 -13.13 -10.04 0.85
CA SER A 121 -14.12 -10.81 1.62
C SER A 121 -15.15 -9.91 2.32
N ASP A 122 -14.80 -8.66 2.60
CA ASP A 122 -15.71 -7.64 3.15
C ASP A 122 -16.56 -6.95 2.05
N GLY A 123 -16.53 -7.49 0.81
CA GLY A 123 -17.34 -7.02 -0.31
C GLY A 123 -16.82 -5.76 -1.01
N ILE A 124 -15.63 -5.28 -0.67
CA ILE A 124 -15.07 -4.06 -1.22
C ILE A 124 -14.44 -4.35 -2.59
N LYS A 125 -14.87 -3.61 -3.61
CA LYS A 125 -14.26 -3.68 -4.95
C LYS A 125 -13.01 -2.81 -5.02
N LEU A 126 -11.85 -3.45 -5.07
CA LEU A 126 -10.58 -2.75 -5.19
C LEU A 126 -10.37 -2.21 -6.61
N SER A 127 -10.06 -0.92 -6.70
CA SER A 127 -9.80 -0.21 -7.95
C SER A 127 -8.34 -0.19 -8.35
N HIS A 128 -7.43 -0.17 -7.38
CA HIS A 128 -5.98 -0.04 -7.58
C HIS A 128 -5.20 -0.48 -6.35
N PHE A 129 -3.88 -0.57 -6.51
CA PHE A 129 -2.92 -0.68 -5.43
C PHE A 129 -2.12 0.61 -5.26
N ASP A 130 -1.78 0.92 -4.04
CA ASP A 130 -0.68 1.75 -3.62
C ASP A 130 -0.06 1.17 -2.34
N SER A 131 0.73 1.89 -1.56
CA SER A 131 1.28 1.33 -0.32
C SER A 131 1.68 2.37 0.68
N HIS A 132 1.58 2.00 1.95
CA HIS A 132 2.12 2.74 3.06
C HIS A 132 3.63 2.95 2.88
N GLU A 133 4.12 4.16 3.19
CA GLU A 133 5.51 4.58 2.96
C GLU A 133 6.02 4.36 1.51
N HIS A 134 5.12 4.27 0.53
CA HIS A 134 5.44 4.12 -0.89
C HIS A 134 6.35 2.93 -1.24
N ILE A 135 6.35 1.87 -0.44
CA ILE A 135 7.22 0.69 -0.61
C ILE A 135 6.99 -0.03 -1.95
N HIS A 136 5.82 0.13 -2.58
CA HIS A 136 5.53 -0.42 -3.92
C HIS A 136 6.45 0.10 -5.02
N HIS A 137 7.17 1.20 -4.78
CA HIS A 137 8.19 1.69 -5.72
C HIS A 137 9.52 0.92 -5.63
N SER A 138 9.69 0.03 -4.64
CA SER A 138 10.82 -0.90 -4.63
C SER A 138 10.67 -1.88 -5.79
N PRO A 139 11.62 -1.97 -6.74
CA PRO A 139 11.54 -2.90 -7.86
C PRO A 139 11.37 -4.37 -7.43
N TRP A 140 11.98 -4.75 -6.31
CA TRP A 140 11.83 -6.07 -5.73
C TRP A 140 10.37 -6.34 -5.31
N LEU A 141 9.75 -5.40 -4.58
CA LEU A 141 8.37 -5.55 -4.12
C LEU A 141 7.36 -5.41 -5.26
N PHE A 142 7.66 -4.53 -6.23
CA PHE A 142 6.82 -4.32 -7.41
C PHE A 142 6.57 -5.61 -8.19
N LYS A 143 7.58 -6.50 -8.30
CA LYS A 143 7.42 -7.82 -8.94
C LYS A 143 6.36 -8.66 -8.21
N ILE A 144 6.40 -8.70 -6.88
CA ILE A 144 5.42 -9.44 -6.07
C ILE A 144 4.02 -8.85 -6.26
N ILE A 145 3.90 -7.52 -6.20
CA ILE A 145 2.62 -6.82 -6.39
C ILE A 145 2.06 -7.07 -7.80
N THR A 146 2.90 -7.12 -8.82
CA THR A 146 2.47 -7.43 -10.20
C THR A 146 1.89 -8.83 -10.32
N VAL A 147 2.48 -9.82 -9.65
CA VAL A 147 1.94 -11.19 -9.61
C VAL A 147 0.56 -11.20 -8.95
N LEU A 148 0.44 -10.55 -7.79
CA LEU A 148 -0.83 -10.43 -7.06
C LEU A 148 -1.89 -9.66 -7.88
N GLY A 149 -1.48 -8.58 -8.56
CA GLY A 149 -2.37 -7.82 -9.44
C GLY A 149 -2.97 -8.67 -10.56
N LYS A 150 -2.18 -9.55 -11.16
CA LYS A 150 -2.66 -10.51 -12.17
C LYS A 150 -3.60 -11.55 -11.55
N GLU A 151 -3.25 -12.10 -10.38
CA GLU A 151 -4.05 -13.12 -9.69
C GLU A 151 -5.45 -12.60 -9.32
N PHE A 152 -5.52 -11.37 -8.76
CA PHE A 152 -6.76 -10.76 -8.29
C PHE A 152 -7.43 -9.84 -9.33
N LYS A 153 -6.89 -9.75 -10.55
CA LYS A 153 -7.40 -8.89 -11.64
C LYS A 153 -7.45 -7.39 -11.28
N ILE A 154 -6.50 -6.94 -10.45
CA ILE A 154 -6.31 -5.54 -10.10
C ILE A 154 -5.12 -5.01 -10.92
N ASN A 155 -5.39 -4.29 -11.98
CA ASN A 155 -4.42 -3.92 -13.01
C ASN A 155 -3.96 -2.46 -12.95
N LYS A 156 -4.28 -1.75 -11.86
CA LYS A 156 -3.88 -0.36 -11.66
C LYS A 156 -3.03 -0.25 -10.41
N ILE A 157 -1.95 0.51 -10.50
CA ILE A 157 -1.09 0.85 -9.39
C ILE A 157 -0.78 2.34 -9.44
N ARG A 158 -0.75 2.99 -8.27
CA ARG A 158 -0.32 4.38 -8.17
C ARG A 158 1.14 4.47 -8.56
N PHE A 159 1.46 5.48 -9.37
CA PHE A 159 2.81 5.68 -9.86
C PHE A 159 3.24 7.13 -9.63
N VAL A 160 4.44 7.32 -9.07
CA VAL A 160 5.03 8.63 -8.87
C VAL A 160 5.92 8.97 -10.06
N ASN A 161 5.45 9.91 -10.89
CA ASN A 161 6.19 10.44 -12.03
C ASN A 161 6.50 11.93 -11.78
N GLU A 162 7.33 12.21 -10.78
CA GLU A 162 7.74 13.57 -10.45
C GLU A 162 9.09 13.91 -11.08
N LYS A 163 9.23 15.16 -11.56
CA LYS A 163 10.54 15.68 -11.96
C LYS A 163 11.45 15.79 -10.72
N ILE A 164 12.68 15.30 -10.85
CA ILE A 164 13.69 15.47 -9.79
C ILE A 164 14.04 16.97 -9.72
N ILE A 165 13.62 17.61 -8.64
CA ILE A 165 14.06 18.97 -8.32
C ILE A 165 15.24 18.83 -7.36
N LEU A 166 16.42 19.27 -7.76
CA LEU A 166 17.68 19.16 -7.00
C LEU A 166 17.64 19.79 -5.59
N LYS A 167 16.60 20.56 -5.25
CA LYS A 167 16.37 21.17 -3.93
C LYS A 167 15.63 20.27 -2.92
N THR A 168 15.20 19.08 -3.29
CA THR A 168 14.49 18.17 -2.36
C THR A 168 15.49 17.45 -1.45
N TYR A 169 15.11 17.30 -0.18
CA TYR A 169 15.89 16.61 0.86
C TYR A 169 16.44 15.26 0.36
N PHE A 170 17.64 14.91 0.80
CA PHE A 170 18.43 13.73 0.40
C PHE A 170 17.62 12.41 0.46
N LYS A 171 16.64 12.31 1.36
CA LYS A 171 15.74 11.16 1.52
C LYS A 171 14.82 10.97 0.30
N ASP A 172 14.21 12.06 -0.18
CA ASP A 172 13.30 12.02 -1.34
C ASP A 172 14.05 11.80 -2.65
N MET A 173 15.29 12.29 -2.74
CA MET A 173 16.18 12.08 -3.87
C MET A 173 16.53 10.61 -4.04
N PHE A 174 16.76 9.87 -2.95
CA PHE A 174 17.06 8.45 -2.99
C PHE A 174 15.88 7.63 -3.56
N TYR A 175 14.66 7.87 -3.09
CA TYR A 175 13.46 7.21 -3.61
C TYR A 175 13.22 7.53 -5.09
N LYS A 176 13.39 8.78 -5.50
CA LYS A 176 13.23 9.23 -6.89
C LYS A 176 14.27 8.61 -7.84
N LEU A 177 15.54 8.52 -7.42
CA LEU A 177 16.61 7.88 -8.20
C LEU A 177 16.38 6.38 -8.40
N MET A 178 15.90 5.69 -7.37
CA MET A 178 15.59 4.25 -7.43
C MET A 178 14.46 3.98 -8.42
N THR A 179 13.42 4.80 -8.42
CA THR A 179 12.28 4.66 -9.34
C THR A 179 12.67 4.94 -10.79
N LEU A 180 13.51 5.94 -11.04
CA LEU A 180 13.97 6.32 -12.38
C LEU A 180 14.89 5.27 -13.01
N ASN A 181 15.78 4.64 -12.23
CA ASN A 181 16.62 3.58 -12.73
C ASN A 181 15.82 2.35 -13.17
N TYR A 182 14.75 2.06 -12.47
CA TYR A 182 13.88 0.93 -12.83
C TYR A 182 13.11 1.16 -14.13
N LEU A 183 12.63 2.39 -14.36
CA LEU A 183 11.86 2.76 -15.57
C LEU A 183 12.69 2.75 -16.86
N LYS A 184 14.02 2.87 -16.77
CA LYS A 184 14.90 2.76 -17.94
C LYS A 184 15.08 1.31 -18.44
N HIS A 185 14.62 0.33 -17.67
CA HIS A 185 14.77 -1.10 -17.96
C HIS A 185 13.41 -1.83 -18.15
N LEU A 186 12.28 -1.10 -18.19
CA LEU A 186 10.97 -1.54 -18.64
C LEU A 186 10.69 -1.09 -20.07
#